data_5004dcf6cdd5ba21c9c9c74bc626c93b
#
_entry.id   5004dcf6cdd5ba21c9c9c74bc626c93b
#
_cell.length_a   1.000
_cell.length_b   1.000
_cell.length_c   1.000
_cell.angle_alpha   90.00
_cell.angle_beta   90.00
_cell.angle_gamma   90.00
#
_symmetry.space_group_name_H-M   'P 1'
#
loop_
_entity.id
_entity.type
_entity.pdbx_description
1 polymer ?
#
loop_
_entity_poly.entity_id
_entity_poly.type
_entity_poly.pdbx_seq_one_letter_code
_entity_poly.pdbx_strand_id
1 'polypeptide(L)'
;MTRIFLGLAAMAALAAGVPVQADRGPTQAEAAKIATTLTAAGFKSWNKVELDPDGPKWKVDDARKLNGKTYDVQITTDSYEILKMDGD
;
A
#
# COMPACT_ATOMS: atom_id res chain seq x y z
N MET A 1 -33.53 17.91 -4.46
CA MET A 1 -33.39 17.59 -4.44
C MET A 1 -32.92 16.86 -4.70
N THR A 2 -32.95 16.85 -4.69
CA THR A 2 -32.67 16.13 -4.86
C THR A 2 -31.87 15.60 -5.25
N ARG A 3 -31.91 15.88 -5.41
CA ARG A 3 -31.30 15.39 -5.82
C ARG A 3 -30.39 14.83 -5.89
N ILE A 4 -30.29 14.91 -5.71
CA ILE A 4 -29.63 14.39 -5.74
C ILE A 4 -28.98 13.65 -5.84
N PHE A 5 -29.05 13.58 -5.82
CA PHE A 5 -28.59 12.79 -5.93
C PHE A 5 -27.96 12.13 -6.39
N LEU A 6 -28.05 12.36 -6.68
CA LEU A 6 -27.74 11.69 -7.18
C LEU A 6 -26.83 11.29 -7.42
N GLY A 7 -26.52 11.52 -7.43
CA GLY A 7 -25.81 11.14 -7.67
C GLY A 7 -25.12 10.50 -7.66
N LEU A 8 -24.97 10.24 -7.55
CA LEU A 8 -24.42 9.56 -7.49
C LEU A 8 -23.98 8.74 -7.82
N ALA A 9 -24.20 8.71 -8.00
CA ALA A 9 -24.08 7.88 -8.31
C ALA A 9 -23.27 7.55 -8.90
N ALA A 10 -23.02 7.93 -9.22
CA ALA A 10 -22.29 7.62 -9.83
C ALA A 10 -21.29 7.26 -9.53
N MET A 11 -21.10 7.20 -9.05
CA MET A 11 -20.37 6.87 -8.80
C MET A 11 -20.06 5.94 -8.79
N ALA A 12 -20.37 5.73 -8.89
CA ALA A 12 -20.27 4.82 -8.78
C ALA A 12 -19.67 4.21 -9.49
N ALA A 13 -19.78 4.41 -10.02
CA ALA A 13 -19.31 3.82 -10.76
C ALA A 13 -18.17 3.75 -10.82
N LEU A 14 -17.84 4.01 -10.64
CA LEU A 14 -16.97 3.93 -10.77
C LEU A 14 -16.38 3.28 -10.38
N ALA A 15 -16.53 3.22 -10.08
CA ALA A 15 -15.99 2.63 -9.70
C ALA A 15 -15.79 1.74 -9.91
N ALA A 16 -16.13 1.83 -10.13
CA ALA A 16 -16.05 1.05 -10.47
C ALA A 16 -15.37 0.34 -10.79
N GLY A 17 -15.70 0.35 -10.82
CA GLY A 17 -15.23 -0.64 -11.35
C GLY A 17 -14.07 -0.59 -11.46
N VAL A 18 -13.78 -0.32 -10.66
CA VAL A 18 -12.52 -0.27 -10.81
C VAL A 18 -11.96 -1.55 -10.96
N PRO A 19 -11.44 -1.76 -12.01
CA PRO A 19 -10.78 -2.97 -12.24
C PRO A 19 -9.69 -3.17 -11.26
N VAL A 20 -9.36 -4.33 -11.07
CA VAL A 20 -8.21 -4.63 -10.32
C VAL A 20 -7.07 -3.94 -10.87
N GLN A 21 -6.35 -3.30 -10.02
CA GLN A 21 -5.21 -2.57 -10.43
C GLN A 21 -3.99 -3.29 -9.96
N ALA A 22 -3.31 -3.87 -10.87
CA ALA A 22 -2.00 -4.40 -10.60
C ALA A 22 -1.08 -3.24 -10.32
N ASP A 23 -0.18 -3.41 -9.41
CA ASP A 23 0.90 -2.45 -9.17
C ASP A 23 0.40 -1.05 -8.85
N ARG A 24 -0.73 -0.94 -8.19
CA ARG A 24 -1.20 0.38 -7.77
C ARG A 24 -0.51 0.80 -6.48
N GLY A 25 -0.44 2.09 -6.26
CA GLY A 25 0.03 2.63 -5.01
C GLY A 25 -1.01 2.51 -3.91
N PRO A 26 -0.62 2.72 -2.68
CA PRO A 26 -1.55 2.65 -1.56
C PRO A 26 -2.44 3.89 -1.48
N THR A 27 -3.64 3.72 -0.93
CA THR A 27 -4.45 4.86 -0.53
C THR A 27 -3.79 5.50 0.69
N GLN A 28 -4.30 6.67 1.08
CA GLN A 28 -3.77 7.35 2.23
C GLN A 28 -3.86 6.49 3.49
N ALA A 29 -4.98 5.81 3.68
CA ALA A 29 -5.17 4.94 4.84
C ALA A 29 -4.22 3.75 4.80
N GLU A 30 -4.05 3.16 3.64
CA GLU A 30 -3.13 2.03 3.47
C GLU A 30 -1.69 2.47 3.71
N ALA A 31 -1.32 3.63 3.17
CA ALA A 31 0.02 4.15 3.35
C ALA A 31 0.34 4.41 4.82
N ALA A 32 -0.63 4.88 5.58
CA ALA A 32 -0.44 5.12 7.00
C ALA A 32 -0.16 3.83 7.76
N LYS A 33 -0.87 2.76 7.41
CA LYS A 33 -0.65 1.46 8.06
C LYS A 33 0.69 0.86 7.67
N ILE A 34 1.06 0.99 6.41
CA ILE A 34 2.36 0.54 5.94
C ILE A 34 3.48 1.30 6.66
N ALA A 35 3.31 2.61 6.79
CA ALA A 35 4.31 3.43 7.48
C ALA A 35 4.45 3.03 8.94
N THR A 36 3.35 2.72 9.61
CA THR A 36 3.39 2.24 10.99
C THR A 36 4.19 0.95 11.11
N THR A 37 3.92 0.01 10.20
CA THR A 37 4.64 -1.27 10.18
C THR A 37 6.13 -1.06 9.95
N LEU A 38 6.48 -0.25 8.96
CA LEU A 38 7.88 -0.04 8.62
C LEU A 38 8.62 0.71 9.72
N THR A 39 7.99 1.72 10.30
CA THR A 39 8.62 2.48 11.37
C THR A 39 8.86 1.59 12.59
N ALA A 40 7.89 0.74 12.93
CA ALA A 40 8.04 -0.18 14.05
C ALA A 40 9.17 -1.18 13.81
N ALA A 41 9.44 -1.50 12.56
CA ALA A 41 10.52 -2.42 12.20
C ALA A 41 11.88 -1.74 12.10
N GLY A 42 11.95 -0.43 12.33
CA GLY A 42 13.21 0.29 12.33
C GLY A 42 13.59 0.94 11.01
N PHE A 43 12.65 1.02 10.07
CA PHE A 43 12.91 1.70 8.81
C PHE A 43 12.60 3.18 8.96
N LYS A 44 13.47 4.03 8.45
CA LYS A 44 13.29 5.48 8.53
C LYS A 44 12.79 6.10 7.24
N SER A 45 12.94 5.39 6.13
CA SER A 45 12.47 5.88 4.83
C SER A 45 12.30 4.71 3.88
N TRP A 46 11.58 4.94 2.81
CA TRP A 46 11.41 3.95 1.74
C TRP A 46 11.08 4.71 0.48
N ASN A 47 11.28 4.05 -0.66
CA ASN A 47 11.16 4.71 -1.93
C ASN A 47 9.77 4.51 -2.53
N LYS A 48 9.42 3.29 -2.87
CA LYS A 48 8.21 3.02 -3.62
C LYS A 48 7.40 1.94 -2.95
N VAL A 49 6.08 2.10 -2.95
CA VAL A 49 5.18 1.10 -2.40
C VAL A 49 4.16 0.77 -3.47
N GLU A 50 4.03 -0.51 -3.79
CA GLU A 50 3.10 -0.98 -4.80
C GLU A 50 2.36 -2.20 -4.32
N LEU A 51 1.11 -2.32 -4.74
CA LEU A 51 0.34 -3.54 -4.49
C LEU A 51 0.69 -4.57 -5.55
N ASP A 52 1.12 -5.74 -5.10
CA ASP A 52 1.28 -6.89 -5.97
C ASP A 52 0.05 -7.76 -5.76
N PRO A 53 -0.81 -7.91 -6.76
CA PRO A 53 -2.05 -8.66 -6.58
C PRO A 53 -1.83 -10.18 -6.55
N ASP A 54 -0.65 -10.62 -6.88
CA ASP A 54 -0.34 -12.02 -6.98
C ASP A 54 -0.01 -12.56 -5.59
N GLY A 55 -0.97 -13.22 -4.94
CA GLY A 55 -0.85 -13.59 -3.55
C GLY A 55 -0.79 -12.34 -2.72
N PRO A 56 -1.86 -11.53 -2.66
CA PRO A 56 -1.71 -10.09 -2.55
C PRO A 56 -0.81 -9.65 -1.40
N LYS A 57 0.06 -8.71 -1.74
CA LYS A 57 0.99 -8.16 -0.75
C LYS A 57 1.43 -6.78 -1.20
N TRP A 58 1.90 -6.00 -0.24
CA TRP A 58 2.54 -4.72 -0.54
C TRP A 58 4.03 -4.96 -0.72
N LYS A 59 4.57 -4.39 -1.79
CA LYS A 59 6.01 -4.44 -2.05
C LYS A 59 6.57 -3.06 -1.80
N VAL A 60 7.58 -3.00 -0.95
CA VAL A 60 8.24 -1.74 -0.59
C VAL A 60 9.68 -1.79 -1.07
N ASP A 61 10.04 -0.85 -1.93
CA ASP A 61 11.38 -0.81 -2.50
C ASP A 61 12.29 0.12 -1.70
N ASP A 62 13.51 -0.31 -1.51
CA ASP A 62 14.57 0.51 -0.91
C ASP A 62 14.18 1.08 0.44
N ALA A 63 13.64 0.23 1.31
CA ALA A 63 13.37 0.62 2.67
C ALA A 63 14.70 0.70 3.42
N ARG A 64 14.99 1.85 4.01
CA ARG A 64 16.26 2.12 4.65
C ARG A 64 16.13 2.12 6.15
N LYS A 65 16.94 1.31 6.78
CA LYS A 65 17.00 1.27 8.25
C LYS A 65 17.90 2.37 8.79
N LEU A 66 17.82 2.58 10.09
CA LEU A 66 18.63 3.60 10.75
C LEU A 66 20.12 3.37 10.58
N ASN A 67 20.53 2.12 10.38
CA ASN A 67 21.94 1.80 10.16
C ASN A 67 22.38 2.05 8.72
N GLY A 68 21.48 2.56 7.86
CA GLY A 68 21.80 2.88 6.49
C GLY A 68 21.63 1.75 5.48
N LYS A 69 21.33 0.55 5.95
CA LYS A 69 21.14 -0.58 5.04
C LYS A 69 19.76 -0.51 4.43
N THR A 70 19.66 -0.95 3.18
CA THR A 70 18.39 -0.94 2.44
C THR A 70 17.89 -2.35 2.19
N TYR A 71 16.57 -2.47 2.11
CA TYR A 71 15.90 -3.75 1.96
C TYR A 71 14.70 -3.59 1.05
N ASP A 72 14.33 -4.68 0.38
CA ASP A 72 13.04 -4.78 -0.26
C ASP A 72 12.15 -5.55 0.69
N VAL A 73 10.99 -5.00 1.02
CA VAL A 73 10.12 -5.53 2.07
C VAL A 73 8.78 -5.91 1.48
N GLN A 74 8.22 -7.01 1.96
CA GLN A 74 6.88 -7.43 1.59
C GLN A 74 6.00 -7.43 2.83
N ILE A 75 4.79 -6.90 2.70
CA ILE A 75 3.87 -6.71 3.82
C ILE A 75 2.51 -7.28 3.43
N THR A 76 1.85 -7.98 4.36
CA THR A 76 0.52 -8.54 4.10
C THR A 76 -0.51 -7.42 3.91
N THR A 77 -1.55 -7.69 3.15
CA THR A 77 -2.57 -6.67 2.87
C THR A 77 -3.67 -6.63 3.92
N ASP A 78 -3.82 -7.66 4.73
CA ASP A 78 -4.87 -7.71 5.74
C ASP A 78 -4.39 -7.28 7.13
N SER A 79 -3.29 -7.81 7.58
CA SER A 79 -2.79 -7.51 8.92
C SER A 79 -1.61 -6.56 8.93
N TYR A 80 -1.07 -6.22 7.76
CA TYR A 80 0.08 -5.32 7.61
C TYR A 80 1.30 -5.83 8.36
N GLU A 81 1.53 -7.12 8.27
CA GLU A 81 2.71 -7.75 8.87
C GLU A 81 3.78 -7.96 7.82
N ILE A 82 5.02 -7.86 8.23
CA ILE A 82 6.12 -8.09 7.31
C ILE A 82 6.22 -9.57 6.99
N LEU A 83 6.17 -9.89 5.70
CA LEU A 83 6.33 -11.25 5.20
C LEU A 83 7.77 -11.57 4.90
N LYS A 84 8.50 -10.58 4.41
CA LYS A 84 9.84 -10.83 3.89
C LYS A 84 10.64 -9.54 3.88
N MET A 85 11.91 -9.65 4.18
CA MET A 85 12.86 -8.54 4.05
C MET A 85 14.09 -9.08 3.36
N ASP A 86 14.36 -8.56 2.18
CA ASP A 86 15.56 -8.95 1.42
C ASP A 86 16.52 -7.78 1.42
N GLY A 87 17.72 -7.99 1.96
CA GLY A 87 18.74 -6.96 1.94
C GLY A 87 19.32 -6.77 0.55
N ASP A 88 19.64 -5.56 0.26
CA ASP A 88 20.28 -5.22 -1.02
C ASP A 88 21.79 -5.34 -0.95
#